data_41981a3713b9911b99d6f5a3cfa2a865
#
_entry.id   41981a3713b9911b99d6f5a3cfa2a865
#
_cell.length_a   1.000
_cell.length_b   1.000
_cell.length_c   1.000
_cell.angle_alpha   90.00
_cell.angle_beta   90.00
_cell.angle_gamma   90.00
#
_symmetry.space_group_name_H-M   'P 1'
#
loop_
_entity.id
_entity.type
_entity.pdbx_description
1 polymer ?
#
loop_
_entity_poly.entity_id
_entity_poly.type
_entity_poly.pdbx_seq_one_letter_code
_entity_poly.pdbx_strand_id
1 'polypeptide(L)'
;MEFEIDRRAFIASLGGVIAARAMDHESRADALEDYAIEKLDEAVAEQQGQQERFPTVAELEAQIETRTTRRGVGNLFVGRGGQNVRKLPPLPAKPTLKDFFELRFAPANHVLQSATRALKTGMPEHIVMACLLHDVVQGLIKTDHGWWGAQLFEPYISEKATFAIRYHQTLRFYADEANGYTYPDLYHRTFGVDYVPPPHIEETYKMVRKHKWYIEPRLVTVNDLYAFDRSAVVTLDPFIDIMGRQFKQPKEGLGNDNSPVAHMWRTIANPDAPL
;
A
#
# COMPACT_ATOMS: atom_id res chain seq x y z
N MET A 1 -17.20 -21.12 -11.00
CA MET A 1 -18.43 -20.29 -11.07
C MET A 1 -17.96 -18.84 -11.05
N GLU A 2 -18.25 -18.08 -12.09
CA GLU A 2 -17.95 -16.64 -12.12
C GLU A 2 -19.02 -15.95 -11.26
N PHE A 3 -18.61 -15.29 -10.19
CA PHE A 3 -19.51 -14.52 -9.32
C PHE A 3 -19.76 -13.18 -9.97
N GLU A 4 -20.90 -13.02 -10.60
CA GLU A 4 -21.28 -11.76 -11.28
C GLU A 4 -22.29 -11.00 -10.40
N ILE A 5 -21.91 -9.77 -10.02
CA ILE A 5 -22.80 -8.88 -9.25
C ILE A 5 -23.79 -8.20 -10.22
N ASP A 6 -25.07 -8.46 -10.07
CA ASP A 6 -26.11 -7.75 -10.80
C ASP A 6 -26.20 -6.29 -10.31
N ARG A 7 -25.70 -5.37 -11.14
CA ARG A 7 -25.70 -3.93 -10.87
C ARG A 7 -27.10 -3.36 -10.61
N ARG A 8 -28.17 -3.93 -11.22
CA ARG A 8 -29.54 -3.43 -11.03
C ARG A 8 -30.08 -3.86 -9.68
N ALA A 9 -29.83 -5.10 -9.28
CA ALA A 9 -30.19 -5.63 -7.98
C ALA A 9 -29.45 -4.86 -6.86
N PHE A 10 -28.17 -4.59 -7.03
CA PHE A 10 -27.39 -3.76 -6.10
C PHE A 10 -27.93 -2.34 -5.96
N ILE A 11 -28.23 -1.64 -7.07
CA ILE A 11 -28.81 -0.30 -7.03
C ILE A 11 -30.19 -0.31 -6.36
N ALA A 12 -30.96 -1.36 -6.56
CA ALA A 12 -32.26 -1.52 -5.92
C ALA A 12 -32.14 -1.73 -4.40
N SER A 13 -31.14 -2.48 -3.93
CA SER A 13 -30.85 -2.68 -2.50
C SER A 13 -30.50 -1.38 -1.77
N LEU A 14 -29.90 -0.41 -2.47
CA LEU A 14 -29.59 0.93 -1.96
C LEU A 14 -30.80 1.90 -1.96
N GLY A 15 -32.01 1.44 -2.29
CA GLY A 15 -33.20 2.31 -2.41
C GLY A 15 -33.32 3.01 -3.76
N GLY A 16 -32.58 2.57 -4.78
CA GLY A 16 -32.66 3.05 -6.14
C GLY A 16 -31.59 4.09 -6.53
N VAL A 17 -31.62 4.51 -7.79
CA VAL A 17 -30.57 5.39 -8.39
C VAL A 17 -30.41 6.72 -7.65
N ILE A 18 -31.46 7.28 -7.12
CA ILE A 18 -31.42 8.59 -6.41
C ILE A 18 -30.70 8.43 -5.08
N ALA A 19 -31.00 7.38 -4.32
CA ALA A 19 -30.33 7.10 -3.05
C ALA A 19 -28.85 6.78 -3.27
N ALA A 20 -28.53 5.96 -4.27
CA ALA A 20 -27.16 5.63 -4.63
C ALA A 20 -26.33 6.85 -5.09
N ARG A 21 -26.97 7.86 -5.70
CA ARG A 21 -26.31 9.11 -6.08
C ARG A 21 -26.09 10.08 -4.91
N ALA A 22 -26.88 9.98 -3.88
CA ALA A 22 -26.75 10.79 -2.67
C ALA A 22 -25.67 10.30 -1.73
N MET A 23 -25.20 9.07 -1.91
CA MET A 23 -24.07 8.50 -1.14
C MET A 23 -22.73 9.00 -1.69
N ASP A 24 -21.77 9.26 -0.82
CA ASP A 24 -20.41 9.50 -1.22
C ASP A 24 -19.74 8.24 -1.81
N HIS A 25 -18.52 8.38 -2.35
CA HIS A 25 -17.85 7.30 -3.03
C HIS A 25 -17.42 6.17 -2.09
N GLU A 26 -17.04 6.50 -0.85
CA GLU A 26 -16.62 5.54 0.17
C GLU A 26 -17.82 4.71 0.64
N SER A 27 -18.91 5.38 1.03
CA SER A 27 -20.15 4.69 1.42
C SER A 27 -20.75 3.79 0.32
N ARG A 28 -20.56 4.16 -0.95
CA ARG A 28 -20.97 3.28 -2.08
C ARG A 28 -20.06 2.07 -2.26
N ALA A 29 -18.77 2.25 -2.00
CA ALA A 29 -17.81 1.14 -2.07
C ALA A 29 -18.08 0.14 -0.95
N ASP A 30 -18.28 0.62 0.27
CA ASP A 30 -18.61 -0.19 1.45
C ASP A 30 -19.93 -0.94 1.24
N ALA A 31 -20.97 -0.25 0.78
CA ALA A 31 -22.26 -0.89 0.50
C ALA A 31 -22.18 -1.94 -0.63
N LEU A 32 -21.30 -1.76 -1.61
CA LEU A 32 -21.06 -2.77 -2.65
C LEU A 32 -20.34 -3.99 -2.10
N GLU A 33 -19.38 -3.77 -1.20
CA GLU A 33 -18.65 -4.83 -0.52
C GLU A 33 -19.58 -5.63 0.40
N ASP A 34 -20.37 -4.97 1.22
CA ASP A 34 -21.39 -5.61 2.07
C ASP A 34 -22.39 -6.43 1.26
N TYR A 35 -22.89 -5.87 0.16
CA TYR A 35 -23.80 -6.60 -0.74
C TYR A 35 -23.13 -7.82 -1.38
N ALA A 36 -21.87 -7.70 -1.76
CA ALA A 36 -21.11 -8.82 -2.34
C ALA A 36 -20.89 -9.94 -1.31
N ILE A 37 -20.59 -9.57 -0.06
CA ILE A 37 -20.43 -10.52 1.06
C ILE A 37 -21.76 -11.24 1.32
N GLU A 38 -22.88 -10.49 1.44
CA GLU A 38 -24.21 -11.07 1.64
C GLU A 38 -24.57 -12.09 0.55
N LYS A 39 -24.30 -11.75 -0.73
CA LYS A 39 -24.57 -12.67 -1.85
C LYS A 39 -23.65 -13.88 -1.87
N LEU A 40 -22.43 -13.72 -1.41
CA LEU A 40 -21.50 -14.84 -1.25
C LEU A 40 -21.98 -15.77 -0.13
N ASP A 41 -22.41 -15.23 1.00
CA ASP A 41 -22.92 -16.00 2.13
C ASP A 41 -24.22 -16.75 1.76
N GLU A 42 -25.13 -16.13 1.01
CA GLU A 42 -26.33 -16.78 0.45
C GLU A 42 -25.94 -17.97 -0.45
N ALA A 43 -24.98 -17.77 -1.37
CA ALA A 43 -24.53 -18.83 -2.28
C ALA A 43 -23.83 -19.97 -1.54
N VAL A 44 -23.07 -19.66 -0.49
CA VAL A 44 -22.42 -20.67 0.37
C VAL A 44 -23.49 -21.43 1.18
N ALA A 45 -24.49 -20.73 1.72
CA ALA A 45 -25.59 -21.36 2.46
C ALA A 45 -26.43 -22.29 1.56
N GLU A 46 -26.72 -21.89 0.32
CA GLU A 46 -27.40 -22.76 -0.66
C GLU A 46 -26.59 -24.03 -0.98
N GLN A 47 -25.26 -23.90 -1.13
CA GLN A 47 -24.37 -25.03 -1.34
C GLN A 47 -24.28 -25.95 -0.12
N GLN A 48 -24.26 -25.39 1.09
CA GLN A 48 -24.22 -26.15 2.35
C GLN A 48 -25.53 -26.90 2.61
N GLY A 49 -26.68 -26.35 2.21
CA GLY A 49 -27.97 -26.98 2.31
C GLY A 49 -28.14 -28.25 1.44
N GLN A 50 -27.23 -28.45 0.47
CA GLN A 50 -27.19 -29.62 -0.43
C GLN A 50 -26.17 -30.68 -0.01
N GLN A 51 -25.34 -30.43 1.00
CA GLN A 51 -24.32 -31.38 1.46
C GLN A 51 -24.70 -31.95 2.84
N GLU A 52 -25.07 -33.21 2.91
CA GLU A 52 -25.35 -33.91 4.18
C GLU A 52 -24.08 -34.13 5.04
N ARG A 53 -22.87 -33.92 4.49
CA ARG A 53 -21.58 -34.08 5.19
C ARG A 53 -20.47 -33.25 4.55
N PHE A 54 -19.49 -32.87 5.34
CA PHE A 54 -18.24 -32.32 4.82
C PHE A 54 -17.50 -33.37 3.98
N PRO A 55 -16.94 -32.97 2.82
CA PRO A 55 -16.11 -33.84 2.02
C PRO A 55 -14.87 -34.28 2.78
N THR A 56 -14.40 -35.48 2.56
CA THR A 56 -13.11 -35.95 3.05
C THR A 56 -11.96 -35.25 2.32
N VAL A 57 -10.76 -35.24 2.92
CA VAL A 57 -9.56 -34.72 2.26
C VAL A 57 -9.32 -35.37 0.90
N ALA A 58 -9.50 -36.68 0.80
CA ALA A 58 -9.34 -37.40 -0.46
C ALA A 58 -10.35 -36.99 -1.54
N GLU A 59 -11.59 -36.67 -1.16
CA GLU A 59 -12.60 -36.17 -2.10
C GLU A 59 -12.28 -34.75 -2.56
N LEU A 60 -11.73 -33.91 -1.68
CA LEU A 60 -11.25 -32.59 -2.05
C LEU A 60 -10.03 -32.67 -2.96
N GLU A 61 -9.06 -33.51 -2.64
CA GLU A 61 -7.86 -33.71 -3.47
C GLU A 61 -8.20 -34.22 -4.87
N ALA A 62 -9.19 -35.10 -5.00
CA ALA A 62 -9.65 -35.61 -6.30
C ALA A 62 -10.31 -34.53 -7.18
N GLN A 63 -10.84 -33.45 -6.58
CA GLN A 63 -11.47 -32.32 -7.27
C GLN A 63 -10.49 -31.18 -7.59
N ILE A 64 -9.31 -31.18 -6.97
CA ILE A 64 -8.31 -30.15 -7.18
C ILE A 64 -7.54 -30.45 -8.47
N GLU A 65 -7.80 -29.65 -9.51
CA GLU A 65 -6.95 -29.64 -10.70
C GLU A 65 -5.53 -29.19 -10.33
N THR A 66 -4.53 -29.84 -10.90
CA THR A 66 -3.14 -29.43 -10.73
C THR A 66 -2.97 -28.03 -11.31
N ARG A 67 -2.79 -27.04 -10.46
CA ARG A 67 -2.60 -25.64 -10.89
C ARG A 67 -1.26 -25.51 -11.59
N THR A 68 -1.28 -25.11 -12.84
CA THR A 68 -0.07 -24.78 -13.62
C THR A 68 0.49 -23.41 -13.28
N THR A 69 -0.34 -22.52 -12.72
CA THR A 69 0.05 -21.19 -12.27
C THR A 69 -0.44 -20.92 -10.86
N ARG A 70 0.43 -20.38 -10.02
CA ARG A 70 0.08 -19.95 -8.66
C ARG A 70 -0.20 -18.46 -8.66
N ARG A 71 -1.24 -18.05 -7.94
CA ARG A 71 -1.52 -16.64 -7.72
C ARG A 71 -0.65 -16.13 -6.55
N GLY A 72 0.13 -15.09 -6.80
CA GLY A 72 0.88 -14.41 -5.75
C GLY A 72 0.01 -13.44 -4.96
N VAL A 73 0.55 -13.01 -3.83
CA VAL A 73 -0.10 -12.02 -2.94
C VAL A 73 -0.44 -10.72 -3.68
N GLY A 74 0.39 -10.30 -4.65
CA GLY A 74 0.10 -9.14 -5.49
C GLY A 74 -1.22 -9.25 -6.26
N ASN A 75 -1.64 -10.45 -6.64
CA ASN A 75 -2.93 -10.69 -7.27
C ASN A 75 -4.10 -10.59 -6.29
N LEU A 76 -3.87 -10.89 -5.01
CA LEU A 76 -4.89 -10.75 -3.98
C LEU A 76 -5.22 -9.29 -3.68
N PHE A 77 -4.19 -8.43 -3.61
CA PHE A 77 -4.33 -7.04 -3.20
C PHE A 77 -4.40 -6.04 -4.37
N VAL A 78 -3.86 -6.38 -5.54
CA VAL A 78 -3.77 -5.48 -6.70
C VAL A 78 -4.56 -6.00 -7.89
N GLY A 79 -4.92 -7.27 -7.92
CA GLY A 79 -5.35 -7.96 -9.10
C GLY A 79 -6.86 -8.03 -9.28
N ARG A 80 -7.36 -7.46 -10.33
CA ARG A 80 -8.50 -8.04 -11.03
C ARG A 80 -8.08 -9.44 -11.47
N GLY A 81 -8.74 -10.46 -10.90
CA GLY A 81 -8.35 -11.84 -11.03
C GLY A 81 -7.90 -12.29 -12.42
N GLY A 82 -6.85 -13.04 -12.45
CA GLY A 82 -6.58 -14.08 -13.43
C GLY A 82 -5.92 -13.71 -14.74
N GLN A 83 -5.63 -12.45 -15.04
CA GLN A 83 -5.00 -12.11 -16.30
C GLN A 83 -3.60 -11.54 -16.09
N ASN A 84 -2.62 -12.24 -16.67
CA ASN A 84 -1.22 -11.84 -16.74
C ASN A 84 -0.47 -11.76 -15.41
N VAL A 85 -0.26 -12.90 -14.76
CA VAL A 85 0.82 -13.03 -13.76
C VAL A 85 2.14 -12.81 -14.50
N ARG A 86 2.66 -11.59 -14.43
CA ARG A 86 3.98 -11.28 -14.96
C ARG A 86 5.00 -12.03 -14.10
N LYS A 87 5.74 -12.96 -14.70
CA LYS A 87 6.84 -13.62 -14.02
C LYS A 87 7.87 -12.55 -13.63
N LEU A 88 8.06 -12.37 -12.32
CA LEU A 88 9.04 -11.41 -11.82
C LEU A 88 10.46 -11.95 -12.00
N PRO A 89 11.44 -11.09 -12.28
CA PRO A 89 12.84 -11.48 -12.28
C PRO A 89 13.25 -12.10 -10.93
N PRO A 90 14.09 -13.13 -10.89
CA PRO A 90 14.58 -13.68 -9.64
C PRO A 90 15.41 -12.66 -8.88
N LEU A 91 15.26 -12.63 -7.55
CA LEU A 91 16.15 -11.90 -6.66
C LEU A 91 17.41 -12.73 -6.37
N PRO A 92 18.54 -12.08 -6.02
CA PRO A 92 19.71 -12.79 -5.54
C PRO A 92 19.42 -13.54 -4.23
N ALA A 93 20.25 -14.53 -3.88
CA ALA A 93 20.09 -15.36 -2.68
C ALA A 93 20.13 -14.55 -1.37
N LYS A 94 20.81 -13.41 -1.37
CA LYS A 94 20.89 -12.46 -0.25
C LYS A 94 20.47 -11.07 -0.73
N PRO A 95 19.15 -10.83 -0.92
CA PRO A 95 18.70 -9.62 -1.55
C PRO A 95 18.95 -8.40 -0.67
N THR A 96 19.35 -7.32 -1.31
CA THR A 96 19.59 -6.02 -0.69
C THR A 96 18.41 -5.09 -0.94
N LEU A 97 18.35 -3.97 -0.22
CA LEU A 97 17.34 -2.94 -0.47
C LEU A 97 17.41 -2.44 -1.93
N LYS A 98 18.61 -2.33 -2.50
CA LYS A 98 18.82 -1.95 -3.91
C LYS A 98 18.12 -2.93 -4.85
N ASP A 99 18.28 -4.23 -4.63
CA ASP A 99 17.63 -5.27 -5.46
C ASP A 99 16.10 -5.14 -5.41
N PHE A 100 15.54 -4.81 -4.25
CA PHE A 100 14.11 -4.56 -4.13
C PHE A 100 13.66 -3.31 -4.90
N PHE A 101 14.42 -2.22 -4.89
CA PHE A 101 14.11 -1.05 -5.71
C PHE A 101 14.13 -1.36 -7.20
N GLU A 102 15.09 -2.13 -7.66
CA GLU A 102 15.26 -2.46 -9.08
C GLU A 102 14.23 -3.48 -9.58
N LEU A 103 13.80 -4.42 -8.71
CA LEU A 103 13.07 -5.61 -9.17
C LEU A 103 11.67 -5.76 -8.58
N ARG A 104 11.30 -4.99 -7.53
CA ARG A 104 10.04 -5.20 -6.79
C ARG A 104 9.24 -3.94 -6.52
N PHE A 105 9.89 -2.87 -6.12
CA PHE A 105 9.19 -1.69 -5.64
C PHE A 105 8.54 -0.87 -6.76
N ALA A 106 7.33 -0.39 -6.48
CA ALA A 106 6.61 0.59 -7.27
C ALA A 106 5.82 1.49 -6.30
N PRO A 107 5.66 2.76 -6.59
CA PRO A 107 6.07 3.52 -7.78
C PRO A 107 7.50 4.10 -7.65
N ALA A 108 8.49 3.46 -8.23
CA ALA A 108 9.89 3.85 -8.09
C ALA A 108 10.15 5.32 -8.53
N ASN A 109 9.60 5.76 -9.66
CA ASN A 109 9.82 7.12 -10.17
C ASN A 109 9.34 8.18 -9.18
N HIS A 110 8.17 8.02 -8.58
CA HIS A 110 7.60 8.94 -7.61
C HIS A 110 8.50 9.09 -6.36
N VAL A 111 8.87 7.99 -5.72
CA VAL A 111 9.70 8.04 -4.52
C VAL A 111 11.11 8.57 -4.80
N LEU A 112 11.67 8.28 -5.98
CA LEU A 112 12.95 8.83 -6.42
C LEU A 112 12.88 10.35 -6.65
N GLN A 113 11.79 10.88 -7.20
CA GLN A 113 11.59 12.33 -7.32
C GLN A 113 11.49 13.00 -5.95
N SER A 114 10.69 12.45 -5.04
CA SER A 114 10.55 12.93 -3.66
C SER A 114 11.90 12.99 -2.95
N ALA A 115 12.66 11.89 -3.02
CA ALA A 115 14.01 11.84 -2.44
C ALA A 115 15.01 12.78 -3.13
N THR A 116 14.93 12.93 -4.46
CA THR A 116 15.79 13.87 -5.22
C THR A 116 15.57 15.31 -4.76
N ARG A 117 14.31 15.69 -4.54
CA ARG A 117 13.99 17.02 -4.03
C ARG A 117 14.54 17.20 -2.62
N ALA A 118 14.31 16.22 -1.73
CA ALA A 118 14.85 16.26 -0.37
C ALA A 118 16.38 16.42 -0.35
N LEU A 119 17.09 15.66 -1.20
CA LEU A 119 18.54 15.74 -1.34
C LEU A 119 19.00 17.10 -1.86
N LYS A 120 18.40 17.62 -2.93
CA LYS A 120 18.75 18.90 -3.54
C LYS A 120 18.47 20.10 -2.64
N THR A 121 17.50 19.99 -1.75
CA THR A 121 17.17 21.03 -0.77
C THR A 121 17.96 20.91 0.54
N GLY A 122 18.93 19.99 0.60
CA GLY A 122 19.83 19.84 1.76
C GLY A 122 19.16 19.25 3.00
N MET A 123 18.09 18.46 2.84
CA MET A 123 17.42 17.83 3.97
C MET A 123 18.30 16.74 4.60
N PRO A 124 18.11 16.44 5.90
CA PRO A 124 18.85 15.38 6.57
C PRO A 124 18.66 14.02 5.85
N GLU A 125 19.69 13.18 5.87
CA GLU A 125 19.68 11.89 5.17
C GLU A 125 18.52 10.96 5.59
N HIS A 126 18.10 11.01 6.86
CA HIS A 126 16.96 10.22 7.31
C HIS A 126 15.63 10.66 6.66
N ILE A 127 15.50 11.94 6.27
CA ILE A 127 14.37 12.43 5.48
C ILE A 127 14.49 11.99 4.02
N VAL A 128 15.67 12.07 3.43
CA VAL A 128 15.91 11.53 2.08
C VAL A 128 15.55 10.05 2.04
N MET A 129 15.96 9.29 3.06
CA MET A 129 15.64 7.87 3.20
C MET A 129 14.12 7.65 3.38
N ALA A 130 13.46 8.45 4.21
CA ALA A 130 12.01 8.38 4.37
C ALA A 130 11.28 8.68 3.06
N CYS A 131 11.73 9.68 2.29
CA CYS A 131 11.18 9.99 0.96
C CYS A 131 11.38 8.84 -0.05
N LEU A 132 12.49 8.10 0.01
CA LEU A 132 12.71 6.92 -0.83
C LEU A 132 11.72 5.80 -0.51
N LEU A 133 11.27 5.68 0.74
CA LEU A 133 10.56 4.49 1.22
C LEU A 133 9.06 4.71 1.46
N HIS A 134 8.58 5.97 1.53
CA HIS A 134 7.24 6.28 2.05
C HIS A 134 6.10 5.58 1.32
N ASP A 135 6.20 5.42 0.00
CA ASP A 135 5.13 4.92 -0.86
C ASP A 135 5.40 3.56 -1.51
N VAL A 136 6.55 2.92 -1.25
CA VAL A 136 6.91 1.66 -1.93
C VAL A 136 5.94 0.51 -1.61
N VAL A 137 5.21 0.59 -0.51
CA VAL A 137 4.18 -0.39 -0.12
C VAL A 137 2.82 -0.10 -0.76
N GLN A 138 2.61 1.10 -1.32
CA GLN A 138 1.34 1.50 -1.93
C GLN A 138 0.91 0.57 -3.09
N GLY A 139 1.87 -0.02 -3.78
CA GLY A 139 1.62 -1.02 -4.83
C GLY A 139 0.98 -2.31 -4.33
N LEU A 140 1.10 -2.61 -3.03
CA LEU A 140 0.53 -3.79 -2.37
C LEU A 140 -0.73 -3.43 -1.59
N ILE A 141 -0.67 -2.35 -0.80
CA ILE A 141 -1.73 -1.91 0.09
C ILE A 141 -1.86 -0.40 -0.05
N LYS A 142 -2.98 0.08 -0.60
CA LYS A 142 -3.21 1.51 -0.80
C LYS A 142 -3.62 2.22 0.48
N THR A 143 -4.57 1.63 1.21
CA THR A 143 -5.05 2.18 2.47
C THR A 143 -3.96 2.07 3.53
N ASP A 144 -3.73 3.17 4.24
CA ASP A 144 -2.72 3.24 5.30
C ASP A 144 -1.31 2.75 4.89
N HIS A 145 -0.94 2.92 3.61
CA HIS A 145 0.38 2.48 3.12
C HIS A 145 1.55 3.04 3.93
N GLY A 146 1.42 4.25 4.49
CA GLY A 146 2.41 4.81 5.40
C GLY A 146 2.59 3.99 6.68
N TRP A 147 1.49 3.49 7.25
CA TRP A 147 1.53 2.59 8.40
C TRP A 147 2.22 1.27 8.05
N TRP A 148 1.79 0.62 6.97
CA TRP A 148 2.35 -0.65 6.52
C TRP A 148 3.82 -0.53 6.11
N GLY A 149 4.19 0.55 5.41
CA GLY A 149 5.58 0.84 5.07
C GLY A 149 6.46 1.03 6.30
N ALA A 150 5.97 1.77 7.31
CA ALA A 150 6.68 1.94 8.56
C ALA A 150 6.95 0.60 9.27
N GLN A 151 5.98 -0.33 9.30
CA GLN A 151 6.18 -1.68 9.85
C GLN A 151 7.28 -2.44 9.10
N LEU A 152 7.27 -2.39 7.77
CA LEU A 152 8.25 -3.09 6.94
C LEU A 152 9.68 -2.61 7.17
N PHE A 153 9.87 -1.31 7.41
CA PHE A 153 11.19 -0.68 7.48
C PHE A 153 11.72 -0.46 8.90
N GLU A 154 10.86 -0.46 9.92
CA GLU A 154 11.21 -0.15 11.30
C GLU A 154 12.46 -0.87 11.83
N PRO A 155 12.71 -2.17 11.57
CA PRO A 155 13.92 -2.84 12.05
C PRO A 155 15.22 -2.34 11.42
N TYR A 156 15.15 -1.65 10.28
CA TYR A 156 16.31 -1.35 9.44
C TYR A 156 16.67 0.13 9.37
N ILE A 157 15.76 1.05 9.72
CA ILE A 157 15.96 2.50 9.64
C ILE A 157 15.84 3.16 11.03
N SER A 158 16.13 4.45 11.10
CA SER A 158 15.99 5.20 12.35
C SER A 158 14.52 5.39 12.75
N GLU A 159 14.27 5.54 14.06
CA GLU A 159 12.93 5.84 14.61
C GLU A 159 12.31 7.10 13.97
N LYS A 160 13.13 8.12 13.67
CA LYS A 160 12.66 9.34 13.01
C LYS A 160 12.18 9.08 11.58
N ALA A 161 12.95 8.30 10.82
CA ALA A 161 12.55 7.92 9.45
C ALA A 161 11.29 7.04 9.47
N THR A 162 11.21 6.10 10.40
CA THR A 162 10.01 5.27 10.62
C THR A 162 8.79 6.12 10.96
N PHE A 163 8.94 7.08 11.87
CA PHE A 163 7.87 8.01 12.24
C PHE A 163 7.45 8.89 11.04
N ALA A 164 8.40 9.35 10.25
CA ALA A 164 8.14 10.13 9.05
C ALA A 164 7.30 9.35 8.04
N ILE A 165 7.67 8.11 7.74
CA ILE A 165 6.94 7.22 6.83
C ILE A 165 5.53 6.93 7.39
N ARG A 166 5.41 6.61 8.67
CA ARG A 166 4.15 6.20 9.30
C ARG A 166 3.06 7.25 9.19
N TYR A 167 3.40 8.53 9.28
CA TYR A 167 2.42 9.59 9.43
C TYR A 167 2.36 10.59 8.27
N HIS A 168 3.19 10.45 7.22
CA HIS A 168 3.17 11.38 6.09
C HIS A 168 1.80 11.49 5.45
N GLN A 169 1.12 10.36 5.28
CA GLN A 169 -0.19 10.29 4.64
C GLN A 169 -1.27 11.07 5.40
N THR A 170 -1.25 11.03 6.72
CA THR A 170 -2.18 11.79 7.56
C THR A 170 -2.03 13.30 7.36
N LEU A 171 -0.79 13.79 7.24
CA LEU A 171 -0.52 15.22 7.17
C LEU A 171 -0.92 15.87 5.85
N ARG A 172 -1.13 15.09 4.80
CA ARG A 172 -1.51 15.61 3.47
C ARG A 172 -2.87 16.35 3.47
N PHE A 173 -3.73 16.05 4.43
CA PHE A 173 -5.05 16.68 4.54
C PHE A 173 -5.05 18.00 5.31
N TYR A 174 -3.92 18.42 5.86
CA TYR A 174 -3.81 19.60 6.73
C TYR A 174 -2.71 20.53 6.23
N ALA A 175 -3.09 21.74 5.83
CA ALA A 175 -2.13 22.77 5.43
C ALA A 175 -1.17 23.13 6.57
N ASP A 176 0.06 23.48 6.20
CA ASP A 176 1.08 23.99 7.10
C ASP A 176 2.03 24.90 6.31
N GLU A 177 1.55 26.08 5.97
CA GLU A 177 2.28 27.04 5.13
C GLU A 177 3.60 27.48 5.74
N ALA A 178 3.68 27.53 7.07
CA ALA A 178 4.92 27.85 7.78
C ALA A 178 6.04 26.83 7.48
N ASN A 179 5.69 25.59 7.13
CA ASN A 179 6.61 24.54 6.74
C ASN A 179 6.54 24.21 5.23
N GLY A 180 5.97 25.11 4.43
CA GLY A 180 5.95 24.99 2.97
C GLY A 180 4.92 24.02 2.40
N TYR A 181 3.85 23.71 3.16
CA TYR A 181 2.77 22.84 2.69
C TYR A 181 1.45 23.61 2.57
N THR A 182 1.12 23.98 1.35
CA THR A 182 -0.22 24.46 0.99
C THR A 182 -1.09 23.28 0.59
N TYR A 183 -2.36 23.27 1.06
CA TYR A 183 -3.29 22.19 0.68
C TYR A 183 -3.49 22.17 -0.84
N PRO A 184 -3.18 21.05 -1.54
CA PRO A 184 -3.16 21.04 -3.00
C PRO A 184 -4.56 21.17 -3.62
N ASP A 185 -4.68 21.99 -4.68
CA ASP A 185 -5.91 22.08 -5.49
C ASP A 185 -6.32 20.73 -6.08
N LEU A 186 -5.36 19.84 -6.33
CA LEU A 186 -5.64 18.48 -6.76
C LEU A 186 -6.54 17.75 -5.75
N TYR A 187 -6.32 17.95 -4.46
CA TYR A 187 -7.12 17.32 -3.41
C TYR A 187 -8.52 17.93 -3.32
N HIS A 188 -8.66 19.25 -3.52
CA HIS A 188 -9.99 19.86 -3.66
C HIS A 188 -10.78 19.27 -4.83
N ARG A 189 -10.10 19.00 -5.95
CA ARG A 189 -10.75 18.37 -7.12
C ARG A 189 -11.06 16.90 -6.93
N THR A 190 -10.26 16.19 -6.13
CA THR A 190 -10.39 14.74 -5.93
C THR A 190 -11.39 14.41 -4.84
N PHE A 191 -11.31 15.11 -3.71
CA PHE A 191 -12.12 14.84 -2.51
C PHE A 191 -13.32 15.78 -2.36
N GLY A 192 -13.30 16.95 -3.01
CA GLY A 192 -14.25 18.04 -2.82
C GLY A 192 -13.69 19.14 -1.92
N VAL A 193 -14.21 20.37 -2.09
CA VAL A 193 -13.81 21.53 -1.28
C VAL A 193 -14.31 21.46 0.16
N ASP A 194 -15.31 20.64 0.40
CA ASP A 194 -15.98 20.40 1.67
C ASP A 194 -15.57 19.07 2.32
N TYR A 195 -14.56 18.39 1.77
CA TYR A 195 -14.09 17.13 2.32
C TYR A 195 -13.55 17.28 3.74
N VAL A 196 -14.09 16.50 4.64
CA VAL A 196 -13.66 16.39 6.03
C VAL A 196 -13.03 15.00 6.21
N PRO A 197 -11.75 14.93 6.59
CA PRO A 197 -11.12 13.64 6.89
C PRO A 197 -11.86 12.86 7.97
N PRO A 198 -11.90 11.51 7.88
CA PRO A 198 -12.50 10.68 8.91
C PRO A 198 -11.93 10.93 10.31
N PRO A 199 -12.69 10.68 11.39
CA PRO A 199 -12.26 10.99 12.77
C PRO A 199 -10.89 10.41 13.15
N HIS A 200 -10.56 9.20 12.69
CA HIS A 200 -9.26 8.57 12.98
C HIS A 200 -8.09 9.34 12.36
N ILE A 201 -8.27 9.94 11.18
CA ILE A 201 -7.25 10.81 10.53
C ILE A 201 -7.08 12.09 11.34
N GLU A 202 -8.17 12.71 11.79
CA GLU A 202 -8.12 13.92 12.60
C GLU A 202 -7.45 13.69 13.96
N GLU A 203 -7.78 12.60 14.63
CA GLU A 203 -7.16 12.21 15.91
C GLU A 203 -5.66 11.95 15.73
N THR A 204 -5.28 11.21 14.68
CA THR A 204 -3.88 10.98 14.34
C THR A 204 -3.15 12.28 14.04
N TYR A 205 -3.76 13.19 13.27
CA TYR A 205 -3.18 14.52 13.03
C TYR A 205 -2.94 15.29 14.33
N LYS A 206 -3.94 15.35 15.23
CA LYS A 206 -3.82 16.04 16.53
C LYS A 206 -2.68 15.46 17.39
N MET A 207 -2.51 14.15 17.37
CA MET A 207 -1.41 13.47 18.06
C MET A 207 -0.06 13.82 17.42
N VAL A 208 0.07 13.67 16.11
CA VAL A 208 1.31 13.93 15.37
C VAL A 208 1.71 15.38 15.45
N ARG A 209 0.75 16.32 15.37
CA ARG A 209 0.99 17.77 15.43
C ARG A 209 1.65 18.20 16.75
N LYS A 210 1.39 17.49 17.81
CA LYS A 210 1.98 17.75 19.16
C LYS A 210 3.27 16.98 19.41
N HIS A 211 3.62 16.04 18.54
CA HIS A 211 4.78 15.20 18.73
C HIS A 211 6.08 15.96 18.45
N LYS A 212 7.14 15.66 19.23
CA LYS A 212 8.48 16.29 19.07
C LYS A 212 9.07 16.11 17.66
N TRP A 213 8.63 15.08 16.92
CA TRP A 213 9.08 14.79 15.56
C TRP A 213 8.05 15.18 14.48
N TYR A 214 7.13 16.08 14.79
CA TYR A 214 6.11 16.52 13.83
C TYR A 214 6.70 16.93 12.48
N ILE A 215 7.86 17.57 12.49
CA ILE A 215 8.49 18.06 11.28
C ILE A 215 8.92 16.94 10.32
N GLU A 216 9.25 15.76 10.84
CA GLU A 216 9.76 14.65 10.03
C GLU A 216 8.72 14.16 8.99
N PRO A 217 7.50 13.75 9.35
CA PRO A 217 6.48 13.39 8.38
C PRO A 217 6.02 14.59 7.54
N ARG A 218 6.06 15.81 8.07
CA ARG A 218 5.72 17.03 7.33
C ARG A 218 6.68 17.24 6.16
N LEU A 219 7.97 17.06 6.37
CA LEU A 219 8.98 17.18 5.31
C LEU A 219 8.78 16.11 4.23
N VAL A 220 8.40 14.89 4.59
CA VAL A 220 8.04 13.86 3.59
C VAL A 220 6.83 14.31 2.78
N THR A 221 5.75 14.77 3.42
CA THR A 221 4.54 15.26 2.74
C THR A 221 4.82 16.42 1.77
N VAL A 222 5.71 17.35 2.15
CA VAL A 222 6.13 18.47 1.28
C VAL A 222 6.86 17.95 0.04
N ASN A 223 7.78 16.99 0.19
CA ASN A 223 8.52 16.45 -0.94
C ASN A 223 7.66 15.55 -1.84
N ASP A 224 6.72 14.82 -1.25
CA ASP A 224 5.71 14.02 -1.94
C ASP A 224 4.87 14.88 -2.92
N LEU A 225 4.39 16.04 -2.46
CA LEU A 225 3.59 16.97 -3.27
C LEU A 225 4.26 17.36 -4.60
N TYR A 226 5.58 17.45 -4.64
CA TYR A 226 6.34 17.87 -5.83
C TYR A 226 6.90 16.69 -6.66
N ALA A 227 6.53 15.46 -6.35
CA ALA A 227 7.10 14.25 -6.94
C ALA A 227 6.26 13.66 -8.10
N PHE A 228 5.60 14.51 -8.89
CA PHE A 228 4.69 14.12 -9.98
C PHE A 228 5.08 14.67 -11.35
N ASP A 229 6.34 15.07 -11.54
CA ASP A 229 6.85 15.52 -12.82
C ASP A 229 7.05 14.32 -13.77
N ARG A 230 6.25 14.26 -14.85
CA ARG A 230 6.31 13.18 -15.83
C ARG A 230 7.55 13.21 -16.71
N SER A 231 8.23 14.36 -16.79
CA SER A 231 9.45 14.55 -17.57
C SER A 231 10.72 14.26 -16.75
N ALA A 232 10.61 14.11 -15.44
CA ALA A 232 11.77 13.92 -14.59
C ALA A 232 12.45 12.58 -14.86
N VAL A 233 13.75 12.64 -15.14
CA VAL A 233 14.63 11.48 -15.23
C VAL A 233 15.35 11.34 -13.89
N VAL A 234 15.02 10.32 -13.16
CA VAL A 234 15.57 10.04 -11.84
C VAL A 234 16.12 8.60 -11.78
N THR A 235 17.20 8.42 -11.04
CA THR A 235 17.84 7.12 -10.86
C THR A 235 18.09 6.86 -9.38
N LEU A 236 18.40 5.63 -9.03
CA LEU A 236 18.73 5.24 -7.66
C LEU A 236 20.17 5.63 -7.26
N ASP A 237 21.05 5.87 -8.24
CA ASP A 237 22.49 6.05 -8.02
C ASP A 237 22.85 7.13 -6.97
N PRO A 238 22.20 8.33 -6.95
CA PRO A 238 22.52 9.36 -5.96
C PRO A 238 22.25 8.95 -4.51
N PHE A 239 21.50 7.88 -4.30
CA PHE A 239 21.03 7.46 -2.98
C PHE A 239 21.76 6.22 -2.43
N ILE A 240 22.60 5.56 -3.24
CA ILE A 240 23.28 4.31 -2.84
C ILE A 240 24.07 4.48 -1.55
N ASP A 241 24.86 5.56 -1.43
CA ASP A 241 25.66 5.83 -0.23
C ASP A 241 24.78 6.18 0.98
N ILE A 242 23.68 6.93 0.77
CA ILE A 242 22.71 7.25 1.82
C ILE A 242 22.02 5.98 2.30
N MET A 243 21.61 5.11 1.39
CA MET A 243 21.05 3.80 1.73
C MET A 243 22.04 2.98 2.56
N GLY A 244 23.32 2.98 2.18
CA GLY A 244 24.38 2.30 2.93
C GLY A 244 24.58 2.82 4.36
N ARG A 245 24.36 4.12 4.60
CA ARG A 245 24.46 4.71 5.93
C ARG A 245 23.17 4.65 6.76
N GLN A 246 22.02 4.74 6.12
CA GLN A 246 20.72 4.91 6.79
C GLN A 246 19.90 3.63 6.89
N PHE A 247 20.29 2.57 6.18
CA PHE A 247 19.59 1.29 6.18
C PHE A 247 20.48 0.17 6.74
N LYS A 248 20.01 -0.49 7.80
CA LYS A 248 20.72 -1.63 8.42
C LYS A 248 20.48 -2.89 7.59
N GLN A 249 21.31 -3.08 6.58
CA GLN A 249 21.20 -4.25 5.70
C GLN A 249 21.55 -5.55 6.48
N PRO A 250 20.63 -6.53 6.56
CA PRO A 250 20.91 -7.80 7.21
C PRO A 250 21.93 -8.62 6.39
N LYS A 251 22.85 -9.30 7.06
CA LYS A 251 23.91 -10.12 6.42
C LYS A 251 23.34 -11.30 5.63
N GLU A 252 22.24 -11.82 6.08
CA GLU A 252 21.50 -12.93 5.47
C GLU A 252 20.74 -12.51 4.22
N GLY A 253 20.54 -11.21 4.02
CA GLY A 253 19.64 -10.62 3.02
C GLY A 253 18.23 -10.41 3.56
N LEU A 254 17.53 -9.41 2.99
CA LEU A 254 16.16 -9.07 3.37
C LEU A 254 15.21 -10.26 3.16
N GLY A 255 14.43 -10.57 4.20
CA GLY A 255 13.54 -11.74 4.23
C GLY A 255 14.19 -13.04 4.73
N ASN A 256 15.53 -13.08 4.83
CA ASN A 256 16.29 -14.23 5.31
C ASN A 256 16.85 -14.05 6.73
N ASP A 257 16.64 -12.89 7.33
CA ASP A 257 16.97 -12.58 8.72
C ASP A 257 15.84 -12.98 9.69
N ASN A 258 16.11 -12.87 10.99
CA ASN A 258 15.13 -13.15 12.04
C ASN A 258 14.34 -11.91 12.49
N SER A 259 14.24 -10.90 11.63
CA SER A 259 13.43 -9.72 11.96
C SER A 259 11.94 -10.06 12.02
N PRO A 260 11.14 -9.30 12.80
CA PRO A 260 9.70 -9.53 12.88
C PRO A 260 8.97 -9.30 11.55
N VAL A 261 9.65 -8.68 10.57
CA VAL A 261 9.10 -8.34 9.26
C VAL A 261 9.66 -9.21 8.11
N ALA A 262 10.47 -10.20 8.42
CA ALA A 262 11.06 -11.08 7.41
C ALA A 262 10.00 -11.76 6.53
N HIS A 263 8.83 -12.08 7.09
CA HIS A 263 7.70 -12.64 6.33
C HIS A 263 7.16 -11.66 5.28
N MET A 264 7.09 -10.36 5.61
CA MET A 264 6.66 -9.33 4.66
C MET A 264 7.65 -9.22 3.50
N TRP A 265 8.95 -9.21 3.78
CA TRP A 265 10.00 -9.19 2.76
C TRP A 265 9.94 -10.43 1.86
N ARG A 266 9.77 -11.62 2.42
CA ARG A 266 9.60 -12.86 1.62
C ARG A 266 8.39 -12.81 0.72
N THR A 267 7.29 -12.26 1.21
CA THR A 267 6.07 -12.06 0.42
C THR A 267 6.32 -11.15 -0.79
N ILE A 268 7.05 -10.04 -0.58
CA ILE A 268 7.38 -9.11 -1.67
C ILE A 268 8.43 -9.73 -2.62
N ALA A 269 9.40 -10.45 -2.08
CA ALA A 269 10.47 -11.09 -2.86
C ALA A 269 9.91 -12.15 -3.81
N ASN A 270 8.98 -12.94 -3.34
CA ASN A 270 8.46 -14.10 -4.07
C ASN A 270 6.96 -14.28 -3.85
N PRO A 271 6.14 -13.38 -4.40
CA PRO A 271 4.69 -13.38 -4.18
C PRO A 271 4.00 -14.64 -4.72
N ASP A 272 4.66 -15.38 -5.61
CA ASP A 272 4.16 -16.62 -6.20
C ASP A 272 4.69 -17.87 -5.48
N ALA A 273 5.46 -17.72 -4.40
CA ALA A 273 5.94 -18.86 -3.64
C ALA A 273 4.78 -19.67 -3.05
N PRO A 274 4.92 -21.00 -2.98
CA PRO A 274 4.03 -21.78 -2.14
C PRO A 274 4.22 -21.38 -0.68
N LEU A 275 3.18 -21.56 0.10
CA LEU A 275 3.21 -21.39 1.55
C LEU A 275 4.37 -22.15 2.19
#